data_40006f854c7091fe0d8fb6ddfa21eb73
#
_entry.id   40006f854c7091fe0d8fb6ddfa21eb73
#
_cell.length_a   1.000
_cell.length_b   1.000
_cell.length_c   1.000
_cell.angle_alpha   90.00
_cell.angle_beta   90.00
_cell.angle_gamma   90.00
#
_symmetry.space_group_name_H-M   'P 1'
#
loop_
_entity.id
_entity.type
_entity.pdbx_description
1 polymer ?
#
loop_
_entity_poly.entity_id
_entity_poly.type
_entity_poly.pdbx_seq_one_letter_code
_entity_poly.pdbx_strand_id
1 'polypeptide(L)'
;QAKASVRFTIDHHATEGAMSEYNYVDPESPSASMLVWEVCKHLDSLTPQVAQCALTGLVTDTGRFSHQNTNSQAFVSASEMMDAGADPTQISREFFQSRSLASMKLESIVLDRMELLCEGVFVYSYLDKEDFDACGAIKADAEALIDTLRNIRGVRVALILKQTVAGEVRGSLRAKDDDTD
;
A
#
# COMPACT_ATOMS: atom_id res chain seq x y z
N GLN A 1 18.75 4.48 -15.97
CA GLN A 1 18.95 5.48 -14.89
C GLN A 1 19.28 6.83 -15.54
N ALA A 2 18.49 7.86 -15.23
CA ALA A 2 18.80 9.22 -15.66
C ALA A 2 20.12 9.65 -15.03
N LYS A 3 21.03 10.22 -15.85
CA LYS A 3 22.29 10.80 -15.37
C LYS A 3 22.01 12.18 -14.77
N ALA A 4 21.52 12.24 -13.53
CA ALA A 4 21.41 13.49 -12.80
C ALA A 4 22.80 13.89 -12.26
N SER A 5 23.11 15.19 -12.29
CA SER A 5 24.35 15.75 -11.72
C SER A 5 24.34 15.74 -10.18
N VAL A 6 23.16 15.80 -9.57
CA VAL A 6 22.93 15.73 -8.12
C VAL A 6 21.78 14.78 -7.87
N ARG A 7 21.89 13.96 -6.82
CA ARG A 7 20.86 13.01 -6.41
C ARG A 7 20.48 13.24 -4.95
N PHE A 8 19.16 13.26 -4.71
CA PHE A 8 18.59 13.34 -3.39
C PHE A 8 17.74 12.10 -3.13
N THR A 9 17.72 11.63 -1.90
CA THR A 9 16.79 10.64 -1.40
C THR A 9 15.90 11.29 -0.34
N ILE A 10 14.59 11.09 -0.46
CA ILE A 10 13.61 11.39 0.59
C ILE A 10 12.90 10.08 0.86
N ASP A 11 13.00 9.55 2.08
CA ASP A 11 12.48 8.24 2.42
C ASP A 11 12.05 8.17 3.90
N HIS A 12 11.14 7.27 4.23
CA HIS A 12 10.70 6.99 5.59
C HIS A 12 10.99 5.56 6.04
N HIS A 13 11.68 4.76 5.23
CA HIS A 13 12.10 3.42 5.63
C HIS A 13 13.39 3.47 6.46
N ALA A 14 13.47 2.64 7.50
CA ALA A 14 14.69 2.41 8.27
C ALA A 14 15.64 1.53 7.43
N THR A 15 16.32 2.11 6.43
CA THR A 15 17.24 1.40 5.56
C THR A 15 18.68 1.60 6.01
N GLU A 16 19.48 0.52 5.97
CA GLU A 16 20.92 0.61 6.18
C GLU A 16 21.59 1.15 4.91
N GLY A 17 22.23 2.31 5.03
CA GLY A 17 23.08 2.91 4.00
C GLY A 17 22.41 4.05 3.20
N ALA A 18 23.27 4.96 2.74
CA ALA A 18 22.87 6.11 1.95
C ALA A 18 22.59 5.68 0.49
N MET A 19 21.37 5.97 -0.02
CA MET A 19 21.00 5.69 -1.41
C MET A 19 21.47 6.77 -2.39
N SER A 20 21.84 7.95 -1.90
CA SER A 20 22.32 9.08 -2.70
C SER A 20 23.30 9.96 -1.92
N GLU A 21 23.84 11.02 -2.57
CA GLU A 21 24.75 11.98 -1.94
C GLU A 21 24.07 12.78 -0.82
N TYR A 22 22.80 13.16 -1.04
CA TYR A 22 21.99 13.89 -0.07
C TYR A 22 20.80 13.02 0.32
N ASN A 23 20.59 12.83 1.62
CA ASN A 23 19.51 11.97 2.14
C ASN A 23 18.73 12.73 3.21
N TYR A 24 17.41 12.75 3.05
CA TYR A 24 16.46 13.15 4.08
C TYR A 24 15.60 11.92 4.40
N VAL A 25 15.98 11.21 5.46
CA VAL A 25 15.33 9.96 5.88
C VAL A 25 14.82 10.13 7.29
N ASP A 26 13.54 9.90 7.49
CA ASP A 26 12.89 9.96 8.80
C ASP A 26 11.95 8.75 8.98
N PRO A 27 12.39 7.70 9.68
CA PRO A 27 11.58 6.51 9.93
C PRO A 27 10.35 6.74 10.82
N GLU A 28 10.30 7.84 11.56
CA GLU A 28 9.14 8.21 12.38
C GLU A 28 8.04 8.89 11.54
N SER A 29 8.36 9.28 10.30
CA SER A 29 7.38 9.87 9.38
C SER A 29 6.40 8.82 8.87
N PRO A 30 5.08 9.09 8.89
CA PRO A 30 4.05 8.18 8.38
C PRO A 30 4.19 7.83 6.89
N SER A 31 4.83 8.69 6.09
CA SER A 31 5.05 8.47 4.67
C SER A 31 6.16 9.36 4.10
N ALA A 32 6.82 8.89 3.05
CA ALA A 32 7.76 9.73 2.29
C ALA A 32 7.05 10.94 1.67
N SER A 33 5.77 10.84 1.30
CA SER A 33 4.99 11.96 0.75
C SER A 33 4.78 13.07 1.75
N MET A 34 4.69 12.78 3.05
CA MET A 34 4.63 13.77 4.11
C MET A 34 5.97 14.54 4.23
N LEU A 35 7.10 13.87 4.11
CA LEU A 35 8.42 14.52 4.06
C LEU A 35 8.55 15.44 2.84
N VAL A 36 8.07 15.00 1.68
CA VAL A 36 8.03 15.84 0.47
C VAL A 36 7.11 17.04 0.66
N TRP A 37 5.97 16.88 1.33
CA TRP A 37 5.08 17.99 1.69
C TRP A 37 5.79 19.05 2.51
N GLU A 38 6.54 18.67 3.55
CA GLU A 38 7.34 19.60 4.36
C GLU A 38 8.41 20.33 3.51
N VAL A 39 9.09 19.60 2.61
CA VAL A 39 10.03 20.24 1.67
C VAL A 39 9.33 21.26 0.78
N CYS A 40 8.16 20.94 0.24
CA CYS A 40 7.39 21.88 -0.61
C CYS A 40 6.93 23.11 0.17
N LYS A 41 6.59 22.99 1.45
CA LYS A 41 6.30 24.13 2.35
C LYS A 41 7.51 25.05 2.47
N HIS A 42 8.70 24.51 2.71
CA HIS A 42 9.94 25.29 2.82
C HIS A 42 10.37 25.98 1.52
N LEU A 43 9.98 25.40 0.37
CA LEU A 43 10.26 25.95 -0.95
C LEU A 43 9.18 26.92 -1.45
N ASP A 44 8.16 27.21 -0.66
CA ASP A 44 7.00 28.03 -1.02
C ASP A 44 6.35 27.59 -2.36
N SER A 45 6.29 26.27 -2.57
CA SER A 45 5.82 25.64 -3.82
C SER A 45 4.56 24.80 -3.63
N LEU A 46 3.68 25.22 -2.72
CA LEU A 46 2.41 24.54 -2.49
C LEU A 46 1.41 24.89 -3.60
N THR A 47 0.83 23.84 -4.17
CA THR A 47 -0.29 23.93 -5.12
C THR A 47 -1.32 22.86 -4.75
N PRO A 48 -2.61 22.98 -5.20
CA PRO A 48 -3.60 21.93 -5.01
C PRO A 48 -3.14 20.56 -5.53
N GLN A 49 -2.36 20.52 -6.62
CA GLN A 49 -1.83 19.27 -7.19
C GLN A 49 -0.77 18.66 -6.29
N VAL A 50 0.14 19.47 -5.72
CA VAL A 50 1.13 19.00 -4.74
C VAL A 50 0.42 18.47 -3.50
N ALA A 51 -0.58 19.19 -2.99
CA ALA A 51 -1.39 18.78 -1.85
C ALA A 51 -2.12 17.46 -2.13
N GLN A 52 -2.73 17.32 -3.32
CA GLN A 52 -3.42 16.08 -3.73
C GLN A 52 -2.46 14.88 -3.77
N CYS A 53 -1.29 15.03 -4.37
CA CYS A 53 -0.28 13.97 -4.42
C CYS A 53 0.23 13.59 -3.02
N ALA A 54 0.52 14.59 -2.18
CA ALA A 54 1.00 14.37 -0.82
C ALA A 54 -0.04 13.66 0.04
N LEU A 55 -1.30 14.10 0.00
CA LEU A 55 -2.40 13.44 0.73
C LEU A 55 -2.65 12.01 0.21
N THR A 56 -2.55 11.79 -1.10
CA THR A 56 -2.69 10.44 -1.68
C THR A 56 -1.65 9.48 -1.09
N GLY A 57 -0.35 9.87 -1.11
CA GLY A 57 0.70 9.05 -0.54
C GLY A 57 0.52 8.84 0.97
N LEU A 58 0.17 9.88 1.71
CA LEU A 58 -0.09 9.76 3.15
C LEU A 58 -1.24 8.77 3.44
N VAL A 59 -2.35 8.85 2.72
CA VAL A 59 -3.53 7.98 2.90
C VAL A 59 -3.21 6.53 2.52
N THR A 60 -2.44 6.31 1.45
CA THR A 60 -2.08 4.95 1.01
C THR A 60 -1.07 4.29 1.95
N ASP A 61 -0.01 4.99 2.36
CA ASP A 61 1.04 4.45 3.24
C ASP A 61 0.53 4.19 4.67
N THR A 62 -0.42 4.99 5.15
CA THR A 62 -1.04 4.78 6.46
C THR A 62 -2.24 3.81 6.43
N GLY A 63 -2.53 3.22 5.27
CA GLY A 63 -3.69 2.35 5.10
C GLY A 63 -4.99 3.03 5.53
N ARG A 64 -5.21 4.26 5.08
CA ARG A 64 -6.34 5.11 5.49
C ARG A 64 -6.31 5.42 7.00
N PHE A 65 -5.14 5.75 7.51
CA PHE A 65 -4.90 6.04 8.94
C PHE A 65 -5.18 4.87 9.88
N SER A 66 -5.05 3.62 9.41
CA SER A 66 -5.29 2.42 10.20
C SER A 66 -4.03 1.61 10.52
N HIS A 67 -2.89 1.94 9.90
CA HIS A 67 -1.62 1.27 10.17
C HIS A 67 -0.90 1.90 11.39
N GLN A 68 0.05 1.16 11.97
CA GLN A 68 0.81 1.57 13.16
C GLN A 68 1.68 2.81 12.97
N ASN A 69 2.13 3.08 11.73
CA ASN A 69 2.86 4.30 11.37
C ASN A 69 1.99 5.57 11.40
N THR A 70 0.68 5.46 11.67
CA THR A 70 -0.21 6.61 11.82
C THR A 70 0.03 7.29 13.18
N ASN A 71 0.41 8.55 13.15
CA ASN A 71 0.59 9.37 14.34
C ASN A 71 -0.26 10.66 14.24
N SER A 72 -0.27 11.47 15.29
CA SER A 72 -1.03 12.73 15.31
C SER A 72 -0.62 13.71 14.22
N GLN A 73 0.67 13.72 13.85
CA GLN A 73 1.19 14.59 12.79
C GLN A 73 0.61 14.23 11.42
N ALA A 74 0.29 12.95 11.16
CA ALA A 74 -0.40 12.54 9.94
C ALA A 74 -1.74 13.27 9.76
N PHE A 75 -2.52 13.41 10.83
CA PHE A 75 -3.82 14.12 10.79
C PHE A 75 -3.63 15.63 10.64
N VAL A 76 -2.64 16.22 11.28
CA VAL A 76 -2.32 17.65 11.12
C VAL A 76 -1.93 17.93 9.68
N SER A 77 -0.98 17.17 9.13
CA SER A 77 -0.54 17.33 7.74
C SER A 77 -1.67 17.05 6.73
N ALA A 78 -2.54 16.08 6.99
CA ALA A 78 -3.70 15.83 6.15
C ALA A 78 -4.66 17.04 6.14
N SER A 79 -4.89 17.68 7.28
CA SER A 79 -5.69 18.90 7.37
C SER A 79 -5.06 20.04 6.56
N GLU A 80 -3.75 20.28 6.71
CA GLU A 80 -3.02 21.30 5.92
C GLU A 80 -3.11 21.05 4.42
N MET A 81 -2.98 19.79 3.99
CA MET A 81 -3.11 19.38 2.58
C MET A 81 -4.51 19.64 2.04
N MET A 82 -5.55 19.38 2.85
CA MET A 82 -6.95 19.70 2.49
C MET A 82 -7.18 21.21 2.38
N ASP A 83 -6.64 22.00 3.31
CA ASP A 83 -6.72 23.46 3.25
C ASP A 83 -5.99 24.01 2.01
N ALA A 84 -4.95 23.33 1.54
CA ALA A 84 -4.24 23.65 0.29
C ALA A 84 -4.96 23.14 -0.98
N GLY A 85 -6.12 22.47 -0.85
CA GLY A 85 -6.99 22.09 -1.95
C GLY A 85 -6.98 20.61 -2.32
N ALA A 86 -6.43 19.72 -1.49
CA ALA A 86 -6.55 18.28 -1.71
C ALA A 86 -7.98 17.77 -1.44
N ASP A 87 -8.45 16.85 -2.28
CA ASP A 87 -9.77 16.21 -2.16
C ASP A 87 -9.64 14.74 -1.71
N PRO A 88 -9.89 14.42 -0.43
CA PRO A 88 -9.86 13.05 0.07
C PRO A 88 -10.95 12.17 -0.55
N THR A 89 -12.06 12.76 -1.04
CA THR A 89 -13.13 12.00 -1.70
C THR A 89 -12.67 11.45 -3.04
N GLN A 90 -11.90 12.24 -3.80
CA GLN A 90 -11.28 11.79 -5.04
C GLN A 90 -10.33 10.61 -4.77
N ILE A 91 -9.46 10.72 -3.76
CA ILE A 91 -8.54 9.63 -3.36
C ILE A 91 -9.33 8.37 -3.03
N SER A 92 -10.39 8.50 -2.22
CA SER A 92 -11.22 7.36 -1.84
C SER A 92 -11.84 6.66 -3.05
N ARG A 93 -12.36 7.40 -4.02
CA ARG A 93 -12.96 6.86 -5.25
C ARG A 93 -11.94 6.16 -6.12
N GLU A 94 -10.78 6.78 -6.33
CA GLU A 94 -9.78 6.28 -7.27
C GLU A 94 -9.03 5.05 -6.72
N PHE A 95 -8.66 5.06 -5.43
CA PHE A 95 -7.81 4.02 -4.86
C PHE A 95 -8.57 2.92 -4.12
N PHE A 96 -9.76 3.20 -3.59
CA PHE A 96 -10.45 2.26 -2.71
C PHE A 96 -11.85 1.86 -3.18
N GLN A 97 -12.43 2.59 -4.14
CA GLN A 97 -13.80 2.33 -4.64
C GLN A 97 -13.84 2.02 -6.15
N SER A 98 -12.69 1.72 -6.77
CA SER A 98 -12.56 1.51 -8.22
C SER A 98 -12.09 0.09 -8.59
N ARG A 99 -12.39 -0.90 -7.75
CA ARG A 99 -12.03 -2.29 -8.02
C ARG A 99 -12.76 -2.81 -9.26
N SER A 100 -12.04 -3.53 -10.12
CA SER A 100 -12.63 -4.16 -11.30
C SER A 100 -13.57 -5.30 -10.92
N LEU A 101 -14.54 -5.61 -11.81
CA LEU A 101 -15.37 -6.80 -11.63
C LEU A 101 -14.53 -8.09 -11.64
N ALA A 102 -13.46 -8.11 -12.42
CA ALA A 102 -12.51 -9.22 -12.46
C ALA A 102 -11.85 -9.45 -11.08
N SER A 103 -11.39 -8.37 -10.41
CA SER A 103 -10.86 -8.43 -9.05
C SER A 103 -11.89 -8.97 -8.05
N MET A 104 -13.15 -8.55 -8.15
CA MET A 104 -14.22 -9.04 -7.27
C MET A 104 -14.51 -10.53 -7.47
N LYS A 105 -14.45 -11.01 -8.73
CA LYS A 105 -14.60 -12.44 -9.03
C LYS A 105 -13.43 -13.27 -8.48
N LEU A 106 -12.19 -12.80 -8.66
CA LEU A 106 -11.02 -13.46 -8.06
C LEU A 106 -11.11 -13.50 -6.53
N GLU A 107 -11.62 -12.45 -5.89
CA GLU A 107 -11.84 -12.43 -4.44
C GLU A 107 -12.83 -13.53 -4.00
N SER A 108 -13.89 -13.74 -4.73
CA SER A 108 -14.83 -14.82 -4.45
C SER A 108 -14.14 -16.18 -4.47
N ILE A 109 -13.27 -16.45 -5.46
CA ILE A 109 -12.48 -17.67 -5.55
C ILE A 109 -11.51 -17.81 -4.37
N VAL A 110 -10.83 -16.73 -4.01
CA VAL A 110 -9.90 -16.69 -2.86
C VAL A 110 -10.61 -17.03 -1.56
N LEU A 111 -11.81 -16.48 -1.35
CA LEU A 111 -12.61 -16.74 -0.15
C LEU A 111 -13.15 -18.18 -0.12
N ASP A 112 -13.57 -18.71 -1.26
CA ASP A 112 -14.08 -20.08 -1.37
C ASP A 112 -12.99 -21.14 -1.11
N ARG A 113 -11.75 -20.87 -1.53
CA ARG A 113 -10.60 -21.77 -1.39
C ARG A 113 -9.75 -21.54 -0.15
N MET A 114 -10.06 -20.55 0.67
CA MET A 114 -9.22 -20.27 1.83
C MET A 114 -9.26 -21.39 2.85
N GLU A 115 -8.10 -21.65 3.45
CA GLU A 115 -7.97 -22.59 4.56
C GLU A 115 -7.34 -21.90 5.76
N LEU A 116 -7.95 -22.14 6.94
CA LEU A 116 -7.45 -21.67 8.23
C LEU A 116 -6.64 -22.78 8.89
N LEU A 117 -5.42 -22.48 9.27
CA LEU A 117 -4.49 -23.39 9.93
C LEU A 117 -4.04 -22.80 11.27
N CYS A 118 -3.33 -23.59 12.08
CA CYS A 118 -2.80 -23.17 13.36
C CYS A 118 -3.88 -22.51 14.24
N GLU A 119 -5.03 -23.20 14.44
CA GLU A 119 -6.14 -22.70 15.26
C GLU A 119 -6.71 -21.34 14.77
N GLY A 120 -6.60 -21.07 13.44
CA GLY A 120 -7.10 -19.85 12.83
C GLY A 120 -6.13 -18.67 12.82
N VAL A 121 -4.90 -18.87 13.27
CA VAL A 121 -3.84 -17.85 13.27
C VAL A 121 -3.25 -17.62 11.88
N PHE A 122 -3.16 -18.66 11.07
CA PHE A 122 -2.65 -18.62 9.71
C PHE A 122 -3.76 -18.92 8.71
N VAL A 123 -3.83 -18.15 7.64
CA VAL A 123 -4.74 -18.38 6.51
C VAL A 123 -3.97 -18.42 5.21
N TYR A 124 -4.32 -19.35 4.33
CA TYR A 124 -3.82 -19.31 2.97
C TYR A 124 -4.93 -19.55 1.94
N SER A 125 -4.67 -19.10 0.72
CA SER A 125 -5.48 -19.38 -0.45
C SER A 125 -4.61 -19.36 -1.71
N TYR A 126 -5.19 -19.72 -2.86
CA TYR A 126 -4.47 -19.71 -4.12
C TYR A 126 -5.36 -19.36 -5.32
N LEU A 127 -4.71 -18.86 -6.37
CA LEU A 127 -5.29 -18.57 -7.68
C LEU A 127 -4.43 -19.23 -8.77
N ASP A 128 -5.07 -20.02 -9.60
CA ASP A 128 -4.46 -20.64 -10.77
C ASP A 128 -4.58 -19.72 -12.00
N LYS A 129 -3.80 -20.02 -13.03
CA LYS A 129 -3.86 -19.26 -14.31
C LYS A 129 -5.27 -19.31 -14.90
N GLU A 130 -5.94 -20.44 -14.81
CA GLU A 130 -7.31 -20.67 -15.29
C GLU A 130 -8.32 -19.72 -14.63
N ASP A 131 -8.12 -19.36 -13.36
CA ASP A 131 -8.97 -18.41 -12.63
C ASP A 131 -8.84 -17.01 -13.23
N PHE A 132 -7.61 -16.57 -13.52
CA PHE A 132 -7.37 -15.29 -14.18
C PHE A 132 -8.02 -15.25 -15.57
N ASP A 133 -7.84 -16.29 -16.36
CA ASP A 133 -8.42 -16.41 -17.70
C ASP A 133 -9.96 -16.41 -17.65
N ALA A 134 -10.57 -17.18 -16.74
CA ALA A 134 -12.02 -17.27 -16.57
C ALA A 134 -12.65 -15.96 -16.06
N CYS A 135 -11.93 -15.21 -15.22
CA CYS A 135 -12.40 -13.92 -14.72
C CYS A 135 -12.11 -12.74 -15.68
N GLY A 136 -11.29 -12.95 -16.72
CA GLY A 136 -10.75 -11.88 -17.55
C GLY A 136 -9.85 -10.93 -16.75
N ALA A 137 -9.14 -11.46 -15.77
CA ALA A 137 -8.34 -10.71 -14.80
C ALA A 137 -6.87 -10.61 -15.22
N ILE A 138 -6.24 -9.52 -14.81
CA ILE A 138 -4.79 -9.32 -14.93
C ILE A 138 -4.13 -9.43 -13.55
N LYS A 139 -2.80 -9.50 -13.52
CA LYS A 139 -2.04 -9.62 -12.26
C LYS A 139 -2.39 -8.54 -11.24
N ALA A 140 -2.58 -7.30 -11.69
CA ALA A 140 -2.91 -6.17 -10.81
C ALA A 140 -4.26 -6.37 -10.06
N ASP A 141 -5.22 -7.09 -10.67
CA ASP A 141 -6.52 -7.37 -10.04
C ASP A 141 -6.42 -8.25 -8.79
N ALA A 142 -5.29 -8.98 -8.62
CA ALA A 142 -5.07 -9.86 -7.48
C ALA A 142 -4.14 -9.27 -6.40
N GLU A 143 -3.64 -8.05 -6.53
CA GLU A 143 -2.63 -7.50 -5.61
C GLU A 143 -3.22 -7.20 -4.23
N ALA A 144 -4.43 -6.65 -4.17
CA ALA A 144 -5.09 -6.30 -2.91
C ALA A 144 -5.79 -7.48 -2.21
N LEU A 145 -5.88 -8.66 -2.84
CA LEU A 145 -6.66 -9.79 -2.29
C LEU A 145 -6.05 -10.38 -1.01
N ILE A 146 -4.76 -10.20 -0.80
CA ILE A 146 -4.11 -10.62 0.45
C ILE A 146 -4.70 -9.90 1.67
N ASP A 147 -5.12 -8.65 1.53
CA ASP A 147 -5.69 -7.87 2.62
C ASP A 147 -7.08 -8.39 3.03
N THR A 148 -7.84 -8.97 2.10
CA THR A 148 -9.11 -9.63 2.40
C THR A 148 -8.90 -10.78 3.40
N LEU A 149 -7.90 -11.61 3.18
CA LEU A 149 -7.54 -12.71 4.09
C LEU A 149 -6.96 -12.19 5.42
N ARG A 150 -6.06 -11.21 5.36
CA ARG A 150 -5.44 -10.60 6.54
C ARG A 150 -6.47 -9.97 7.48
N ASN A 151 -7.58 -9.46 6.95
CA ASN A 151 -8.64 -8.82 7.74
C ASN A 151 -9.54 -9.80 8.51
N ILE A 152 -9.40 -11.11 8.32
CA ILE A 152 -10.17 -12.11 9.08
C ILE A 152 -9.81 -11.99 10.57
N ARG A 153 -10.83 -12.04 11.43
CA ARG A 153 -10.62 -11.99 12.89
C ARG A 153 -9.83 -13.22 13.36
N GLY A 154 -8.78 -13.00 14.16
CA GLY A 154 -7.91 -14.05 14.70
C GLY A 154 -6.73 -14.39 13.81
N VAL A 155 -6.76 -14.06 12.52
CA VAL A 155 -5.63 -14.26 11.61
C VAL A 155 -4.52 -13.28 11.96
N ARG A 156 -3.29 -13.79 12.08
CA ARG A 156 -2.05 -13.03 12.23
C ARG A 156 -1.18 -13.07 10.98
N VAL A 157 -1.21 -14.16 10.23
CA VAL A 157 -0.45 -14.34 8.99
C VAL A 157 -1.37 -14.78 7.87
N ALA A 158 -1.27 -14.14 6.71
CA ALA A 158 -2.01 -14.47 5.50
C ALA A 158 -1.05 -14.73 4.33
N LEU A 159 -1.34 -15.76 3.53
CA LEU A 159 -0.59 -16.13 2.32
C LEU A 159 -1.57 -16.29 1.14
N ILE A 160 -1.25 -15.66 0.00
CA ILE A 160 -1.88 -16.00 -1.29
C ILE A 160 -0.81 -16.47 -2.27
N LEU A 161 -1.02 -17.65 -2.83
CA LEU A 161 -0.22 -18.17 -3.95
C LEU A 161 -0.92 -17.81 -5.26
N LYS A 162 -0.19 -17.26 -6.22
CA LYS A 162 -0.73 -16.79 -7.51
C LYS A 162 0.08 -17.34 -8.68
N GLN A 163 -0.59 -18.03 -9.60
CA GLN A 163 -0.01 -18.49 -10.86
C GLN A 163 -0.61 -17.67 -12.01
N THR A 164 0.03 -16.56 -12.37
CA THR A 164 -0.41 -15.71 -13.50
C THR A 164 0.16 -16.16 -14.85
N VAL A 165 1.26 -16.91 -14.82
CA VAL A 165 1.92 -17.51 -15.97
C VAL A 165 2.14 -18.99 -15.68
N ALA A 166 1.90 -19.86 -16.68
CA ALA A 166 2.09 -21.28 -16.51
C ALA A 166 3.51 -21.64 -16.05
N GLY A 167 3.61 -22.40 -14.96
CA GLY A 167 4.88 -22.82 -14.36
C GLY A 167 5.50 -21.84 -13.37
N GLU A 168 4.95 -20.62 -13.19
CA GLU A 168 5.44 -19.65 -12.21
C GLU A 168 4.41 -19.42 -11.10
N VAL A 169 4.79 -19.70 -9.86
CA VAL A 169 3.97 -19.38 -8.68
C VAL A 169 4.64 -18.28 -7.88
N ARG A 170 3.87 -17.26 -7.52
CA ARG A 170 4.31 -16.17 -6.64
C ARG A 170 3.47 -16.14 -5.38
N GLY A 171 4.14 -16.11 -4.23
CA GLY A 171 3.51 -15.93 -2.93
C GLY A 171 3.47 -14.46 -2.51
N SER A 172 2.34 -14.02 -1.97
CA SER A 172 2.24 -12.80 -1.20
C SER A 172 1.98 -13.17 0.24
N LEU A 173 2.92 -12.88 1.12
CA LEU A 173 2.82 -13.11 2.57
C LEU A 173 2.64 -11.76 3.26
N ARG A 174 1.76 -11.69 4.25
CA ARG A 174 1.55 -10.52 5.10
C ARG A 174 1.31 -10.93 6.54
N ALA A 175 2.04 -10.32 7.46
CA ALA A 175 1.74 -10.36 8.88
C ALA A 175 0.81 -9.20 9.27
N LYS A 176 0.12 -9.34 10.38
CA LYS A 176 -0.80 -8.32 10.94
C LYS A 176 -0.11 -7.44 11.97
N ASP A 177 0.85 -8.00 12.69
CA ASP A 177 1.61 -7.35 13.76
C ASP A 177 3.11 -7.51 13.49
N ASP A 178 3.93 -6.54 13.93
CA ASP A 178 5.39 -6.55 13.77
C ASP A 178 6.08 -7.70 14.51
N ASP A 179 5.42 -8.29 15.52
CA ASP A 179 5.92 -9.45 16.28
C ASP A 179 5.73 -10.81 15.55
N THR A 180 5.35 -10.79 14.27
CA THR A 180 5.00 -12.01 13.52
C THR A 180 6.02 -12.35 12.43
N ASP A 181 7.23 -11.81 12.47
CA ASP A 181 8.35 -12.15 11.58
C ASP A 181 8.89 -13.57 11.80
#